data_094eb7097470c9583f49a8a18b8c0e53
#
_entry.id   094eb7097470c9583f49a8a18b8c0e53
#
_cell.length_a   1.000
_cell.length_b   1.000
_cell.length_c   1.000
_cell.angle_alpha   90.00
_cell.angle_beta   90.00
_cell.angle_gamma   90.00
#
_symmetry.space_group_name_H-M   'P 1'
#
loop_
_entity.id
_entity.type
_entity.pdbx_description
1 polymer ?
#
loop_
_entity_poly.entity_id
_entity_poly.type
_entity_poly.pdbx_seq_one_letter_code
_entity_poly.pdbx_strand_id
1 'polypeptide(L)'
;MLVYILLLLSVFIQKYETQPYEVLQEFDQTDQIELRFYPAAMMVAIESPKARNGNFNALFRYISGNNEAQEKIAMTTPVYMSSTAQTQRMAFVLPQKYMHTAPLPKDEGMELMKTSPGYFMAIRFGGYSSAEKVAFYTQKLRSTLASEGYNTKGAPALLSYDAPYKFYNRRNEILVEVERPNGQD
;
A
#
# COMPACT_ATOMS: atom_id res chain seq x y z
N MET A 1 -53.30 8.69 -13.15
CA MET A 1 -52.34 7.60 -13.43
C MET A 1 -50.94 8.16 -13.21
N LEU A 2 -50.43 8.00 -11.98
CA LEU A 2 -49.11 8.53 -11.58
C LEU A 2 -48.04 7.51 -11.96
N VAL A 3 -47.16 7.89 -12.89
CA VAL A 3 -45.99 7.09 -13.26
C VAL A 3 -44.89 7.42 -12.26
N TYR A 4 -44.57 6.48 -11.35
CA TYR A 4 -43.42 6.55 -10.48
C TYR A 4 -42.19 6.20 -11.32
N ILE A 5 -41.37 7.21 -11.65
CA ILE A 5 -40.02 7.00 -12.20
C ILE A 5 -39.10 6.64 -11.03
N LEU A 6 -38.84 5.36 -10.85
CA LEU A 6 -37.77 4.87 -9.99
C LEU A 6 -36.42 5.18 -10.64
N LEU A 7 -35.80 6.28 -10.22
CA LEU A 7 -34.41 6.57 -10.51
C LEU A 7 -33.55 5.58 -9.71
N LEU A 8 -33.13 4.49 -10.35
CA LEU A 8 -32.08 3.62 -9.83
C LEU A 8 -30.75 4.39 -9.89
N LEU A 9 -30.38 5.04 -8.79
CA LEU A 9 -29.02 5.49 -8.58
C LEU A 9 -28.14 4.25 -8.44
N SER A 10 -27.55 3.79 -9.55
CA SER A 10 -26.46 2.84 -9.52
C SER A 10 -25.24 3.54 -8.93
N VAL A 11 -25.03 3.38 -7.63
CA VAL A 11 -23.77 3.75 -7.00
C VAL A 11 -22.69 2.82 -7.55
N PHE A 12 -21.95 3.31 -8.54
CA PHE A 12 -20.73 2.64 -8.98
C PHE A 12 -19.73 2.69 -7.82
N ILE A 13 -19.68 1.63 -7.03
CA ILE A 13 -18.58 1.42 -6.10
C ILE A 13 -17.36 1.15 -6.97
N GLN A 14 -16.53 2.17 -7.19
CA GLN A 14 -15.29 2.02 -7.92
C GLN A 14 -14.36 1.15 -7.08
N LYS A 15 -14.28 -0.13 -7.44
CA LYS A 15 -13.38 -1.08 -6.80
C LYS A 15 -12.00 -0.88 -7.40
N TYR A 16 -11.09 -0.29 -6.63
CA TYR A 16 -9.68 -0.18 -7.03
C TYR A 16 -9.05 -1.56 -7.15
N GLU A 17 -8.16 -1.74 -8.14
CA GLU A 17 -7.31 -2.90 -8.20
C GLU A 17 -6.45 -2.95 -6.95
N THR A 18 -6.36 -4.10 -6.32
CA THR A 18 -5.56 -4.31 -5.10
C THR A 18 -4.34 -5.15 -5.44
N GLN A 19 -3.17 -4.77 -4.95
CA GLN A 19 -1.97 -5.56 -5.09
C GLN A 19 -2.22 -6.99 -4.58
N PRO A 20 -1.99 -8.02 -5.41
CA PRO A 20 -2.21 -9.40 -5.01
C PRO A 20 -1.14 -9.86 -4.02
N TYR A 21 -1.54 -10.74 -3.11
CA TYR A 21 -0.66 -11.49 -2.23
C TYR A 21 -1.30 -12.84 -1.88
N GLU A 22 -0.49 -13.76 -1.43
CA GLU A 22 -0.91 -15.05 -0.89
C GLU A 22 -0.68 -15.04 0.63
N VAL A 23 -1.69 -15.47 1.40
CA VAL A 23 -1.54 -15.68 2.84
C VAL A 23 -0.97 -17.08 3.04
N LEU A 24 0.22 -17.16 3.64
CA LEU A 24 0.92 -18.41 3.90
C LEU A 24 0.62 -18.93 5.30
N GLN A 25 0.44 -18.03 6.27
CA GLN A 25 0.17 -18.37 7.66
C GLN A 25 -0.56 -17.21 8.35
N GLU A 26 -1.51 -17.57 9.22
CA GLU A 26 -2.17 -16.64 10.15
C GLU A 26 -1.66 -16.92 11.57
N PHE A 27 -1.21 -15.87 12.29
CA PHE A 27 -0.67 -15.99 13.64
C PHE A 27 -1.70 -15.60 14.71
N ASP A 28 -2.52 -14.60 14.44
CA ASP A 28 -3.54 -14.12 15.35
C ASP A 28 -4.75 -13.63 14.55
N GLN A 29 -5.88 -14.32 14.71
CA GLN A 29 -7.13 -13.96 14.04
C GLN A 29 -7.75 -12.67 14.60
N THR A 30 -7.52 -12.38 15.89
CA THR A 30 -8.04 -11.16 16.54
C THR A 30 -7.32 -9.92 16.02
N ASP A 31 -6.00 -10.01 15.88
CA ASP A 31 -5.15 -8.92 15.42
C ASP A 31 -4.87 -8.96 13.92
N GLN A 32 -5.36 -9.99 13.23
CA GLN A 32 -5.14 -10.19 11.80
C GLN A 32 -3.67 -10.05 11.41
N ILE A 33 -2.80 -10.83 12.09
CA ILE A 33 -1.39 -10.93 11.77
C ILE A 33 -1.17 -12.10 10.82
N GLU A 34 -0.59 -11.82 9.67
CA GLU A 34 -0.43 -12.77 8.57
C GLU A 34 1.01 -12.74 8.03
N LEU A 35 1.55 -13.92 7.75
CA LEU A 35 2.70 -14.08 6.85
C LEU A 35 2.16 -14.17 5.43
N ARG A 36 2.69 -13.33 4.54
CA ARG A 36 2.27 -13.22 3.16
C ARG A 36 3.43 -13.35 2.19
N PHE A 37 3.16 -13.93 1.03
CA PHE A 37 4.03 -13.83 -0.12
C PHE A 37 3.46 -12.79 -1.09
N TYR A 38 4.29 -11.82 -1.46
CA TYR A 38 3.95 -10.84 -2.49
C TYR A 38 4.74 -11.16 -3.76
N PRO A 39 4.08 -11.32 -4.92
CA PRO A 39 4.76 -11.35 -6.20
C PRO A 39 5.40 -9.99 -6.51
N ALA A 40 6.29 -9.97 -7.50
CA ALA A 40 6.84 -8.71 -7.99
C ALA A 40 5.73 -7.76 -8.45
N ALA A 41 5.92 -6.46 -8.21
CA ALA A 41 5.02 -5.41 -8.63
C ALA A 41 5.79 -4.23 -9.24
N MET A 42 5.17 -3.51 -10.19
CA MET A 42 5.67 -2.23 -10.65
C MET A 42 5.11 -1.13 -9.75
N MET A 43 5.97 -0.24 -9.28
CA MET A 43 5.59 0.89 -8.44
C MET A 43 6.15 2.18 -9.00
N VAL A 44 5.45 3.28 -8.74
CA VAL A 44 5.99 4.63 -8.84
C VAL A 44 6.17 5.19 -7.44
N ALA A 45 7.35 5.71 -7.12
CA ALA A 45 7.69 6.20 -5.80
C ALA A 45 8.28 7.60 -5.84
N ILE A 46 8.11 8.33 -4.75
CA ILE A 46 8.76 9.61 -4.50
C ILE A 46 9.26 9.67 -3.07
N GLU A 47 10.46 10.18 -2.88
CA GLU A 47 11.02 10.47 -1.58
C GLU A 47 11.24 11.98 -1.44
N SER A 48 10.95 12.51 -0.27
CA SER A 48 11.11 13.95 0.02
C SER A 48 11.51 14.18 1.47
N PRO A 49 12.09 15.34 1.80
CA PRO A 49 12.28 15.74 3.19
C PRO A 49 10.96 15.68 3.98
N LYS A 50 11.02 15.24 5.23
CA LYS A 50 9.83 15.02 6.09
C LYS A 50 8.98 16.28 6.29
N ALA A 51 9.59 17.45 6.26
CA ALA A 51 8.89 18.73 6.37
C ALA A 51 8.12 19.14 5.09
N ARG A 52 8.34 18.44 3.97
CA ARG A 52 7.70 18.76 2.69
C ARG A 52 6.47 17.88 2.48
N ASN A 53 5.30 18.49 2.44
CA ASN A 53 4.06 17.83 2.06
C ASN A 53 3.91 17.80 0.53
N GLY A 54 3.11 16.85 0.02
CA GLY A 54 2.74 16.85 -1.40
C GLY A 54 3.12 15.59 -2.18
N ASN A 55 3.73 14.59 -1.54
CA ASN A 55 4.09 13.32 -2.20
C ASN A 55 2.89 12.66 -2.87
N PHE A 56 1.74 12.63 -2.18
CA PHE A 56 0.52 12.08 -2.76
C PHE A 56 0.10 12.84 -4.02
N ASN A 57 0.08 14.17 -3.98
CA ASN A 57 -0.32 14.99 -5.12
C ASN A 57 0.62 14.83 -6.32
N ALA A 58 1.91 14.67 -6.06
CA ALA A 58 2.90 14.43 -7.10
C ALA A 58 2.63 13.07 -7.79
N LEU A 59 2.49 11.99 -7.02
CA LEU A 59 2.16 10.67 -7.55
C LEU A 59 0.78 10.64 -8.24
N PHE A 60 -0.20 11.40 -7.69
CA PHE A 60 -1.52 11.50 -8.28
C PHE A 60 -1.50 12.22 -9.64
N ARG A 61 -0.69 13.27 -9.80
CA ARG A 61 -0.47 13.91 -11.11
C ARG A 61 0.09 12.90 -12.13
N TYR A 62 1.10 12.10 -11.71
CA TYR A 62 1.68 11.08 -12.58
C TYR A 62 0.62 10.12 -13.11
N ILE A 63 -0.22 9.53 -12.24
CA ILE A 63 -1.28 8.62 -12.68
C ILE A 63 -2.42 9.32 -13.42
N SER A 64 -2.58 10.63 -13.25
CA SER A 64 -3.58 11.44 -13.96
C SER A 64 -3.14 11.88 -15.36
N GLY A 65 -1.96 11.46 -15.82
CA GLY A 65 -1.45 11.73 -17.17
C GLY A 65 -0.22 12.64 -17.23
N ASN A 66 0.33 13.11 -16.08
CA ASN A 66 1.61 13.83 -16.07
C ASN A 66 2.79 12.84 -16.13
N ASN A 67 2.81 12.02 -17.20
CA ASN A 67 3.88 11.10 -17.54
C ASN A 67 4.24 11.27 -19.02
N GLU A 68 5.33 10.69 -19.47
CA GLU A 68 5.82 10.91 -20.85
C GLU A 68 4.82 10.47 -21.93
N ALA A 69 4.05 9.42 -21.67
CA ALA A 69 3.02 8.94 -22.60
C ALA A 69 1.70 9.72 -22.51
N GLN A 70 1.55 10.66 -21.56
CA GLN A 70 0.30 11.37 -21.27
C GLN A 70 -0.88 10.42 -20.98
N GLU A 71 -0.58 9.23 -20.49
CA GLU A 71 -1.55 8.17 -20.25
C GLU A 71 -2.12 8.26 -18.84
N LYS A 72 -3.46 8.12 -18.72
CA LYS A 72 -4.13 7.97 -17.42
C LYS A 72 -3.99 6.55 -16.93
N ILE A 73 -3.44 6.39 -15.74
CA ILE A 73 -3.24 5.13 -15.04
C ILE A 73 -4.30 5.03 -13.94
N ALA A 74 -4.98 3.90 -13.85
CA ALA A 74 -5.99 3.71 -12.81
C ALA A 74 -5.34 3.68 -11.41
N MET A 75 -5.99 4.29 -10.43
CA MET A 75 -5.57 4.19 -9.02
C MET A 75 -5.70 2.76 -8.52
N THR A 76 -4.72 2.32 -7.75
CA THR A 76 -4.72 1.01 -7.09
C THR A 76 -4.60 1.16 -5.58
N THR A 77 -4.71 0.07 -4.85
CA THR A 77 -4.46 -0.01 -3.42
C THR A 77 -3.47 -1.15 -3.12
N PRO A 78 -2.72 -1.06 -2.04
CA PRO A 78 -2.57 0.04 -1.10
C PRO A 78 -1.63 1.16 -1.57
N VAL A 79 -1.68 2.29 -0.87
CA VAL A 79 -0.63 3.32 -0.91
C VAL A 79 0.40 2.96 0.15
N TYR A 80 1.66 2.83 -0.26
CA TYR A 80 2.79 2.57 0.62
C TYR A 80 3.36 3.88 1.17
N MET A 81 3.60 3.93 2.48
CA MET A 81 4.20 5.06 3.16
C MET A 81 5.26 4.57 4.14
N SER A 82 6.43 5.16 4.08
CA SER A 82 7.51 4.95 5.05
C SER A 82 8.19 6.26 5.39
N SER A 83 8.82 6.34 6.54
CA SER A 83 9.55 7.54 6.95
C SER A 83 10.77 7.17 7.79
N THR A 84 11.83 7.96 7.61
CA THR A 84 13.01 8.00 8.47
C THR A 84 12.92 9.22 9.39
N ALA A 85 14.02 9.55 10.08
CA ALA A 85 14.09 10.81 10.83
C ALA A 85 14.04 12.03 9.91
N GLN A 86 14.61 11.94 8.70
CA GLN A 86 14.82 13.06 7.77
C GLN A 86 13.87 13.06 6.57
N THR A 87 13.52 11.88 6.08
CA THR A 87 12.76 11.73 4.83
C THR A 87 11.45 10.98 5.03
N GLN A 88 10.55 11.18 4.08
CA GLN A 88 9.34 10.39 3.91
C GLN A 88 9.26 9.90 2.47
N ARG A 89 8.88 8.66 2.29
CA ARG A 89 8.69 8.01 1.00
C ARG A 89 7.23 7.59 0.84
N MET A 90 6.70 7.78 -0.34
CA MET A 90 5.38 7.29 -0.72
C MET A 90 5.49 6.57 -2.06
N ALA A 91 4.72 5.49 -2.22
CA ALA A 91 4.67 4.76 -3.48
C ALA A 91 3.25 4.29 -3.80
N PHE A 92 2.91 4.34 -5.09
CA PHE A 92 1.71 3.71 -5.64
C PHE A 92 2.11 2.44 -6.38
N VAL A 93 1.40 1.36 -6.12
CA VAL A 93 1.46 0.17 -6.96
C VAL A 93 0.80 0.50 -8.29
N LEU A 94 1.38 0.13 -9.41
CA LEU A 94 0.73 0.31 -10.70
C LEU A 94 -0.12 -0.92 -11.04
N PRO A 95 -1.21 -0.76 -11.82
CA PRO A 95 -2.00 -1.90 -12.30
C PRO A 95 -1.15 -2.96 -12.97
N GLN A 96 -1.58 -4.22 -12.88
CA GLN A 96 -0.82 -5.37 -13.39
C GLN A 96 -0.40 -5.25 -14.86
N LYS A 97 -1.18 -4.57 -15.68
CA LYS A 97 -0.84 -4.33 -17.08
C LYS A 97 0.47 -3.57 -17.29
N TYR A 98 0.97 -2.83 -16.27
CA TYR A 98 2.22 -2.08 -16.32
C TYR A 98 3.43 -2.85 -15.76
N MET A 99 3.28 -4.14 -15.46
CA MET A 99 4.33 -4.96 -14.86
C MET A 99 5.64 -5.01 -15.67
N HIS A 100 5.56 -4.84 -16.98
CA HIS A 100 6.71 -4.89 -17.87
C HIS A 100 7.10 -3.52 -18.43
N THR A 101 6.14 -2.61 -18.60
CA THR A 101 6.38 -1.30 -19.19
C THR A 101 5.39 -0.30 -18.61
N ALA A 102 5.89 0.74 -17.96
CA ALA A 102 5.11 1.86 -17.46
C ALA A 102 5.65 3.18 -18.04
N PRO A 103 4.80 4.19 -18.27
CA PRO A 103 5.25 5.50 -18.73
C PRO A 103 6.24 6.12 -17.74
N LEU A 104 7.32 6.72 -18.22
CA LEU A 104 8.28 7.41 -17.38
C LEU A 104 7.64 8.66 -16.72
N PRO A 105 7.93 8.95 -15.44
CA PRO A 105 7.47 10.17 -14.81
C PRO A 105 8.22 11.40 -15.39
N LYS A 106 7.49 12.52 -15.51
CA LYS A 106 8.07 13.80 -15.93
C LYS A 106 8.64 14.59 -14.75
N ASP A 107 8.07 14.41 -13.56
CA ASP A 107 8.49 15.13 -12.38
C ASP A 107 9.80 14.56 -11.83
N GLU A 108 10.76 15.43 -11.54
CA GLU A 108 12.03 15.05 -10.91
C GLU A 108 11.80 14.44 -9.51
N GLY A 109 12.66 13.50 -9.12
CA GLY A 109 12.59 12.80 -7.83
C GLY A 109 11.55 11.69 -7.75
N MET A 110 10.81 11.44 -8.83
CA MET A 110 10.02 10.22 -8.96
C MET A 110 10.82 9.12 -9.63
N GLU A 111 10.61 7.90 -9.18
CA GLU A 111 11.22 6.71 -9.78
C GLU A 111 10.19 5.63 -10.05
N LEU A 112 10.35 4.94 -11.16
CA LEU A 112 9.71 3.65 -11.41
C LEU A 112 10.60 2.56 -10.85
N MET A 113 10.00 1.65 -10.07
CA MET A 113 10.73 0.52 -9.49
C MET A 113 9.92 -0.76 -9.63
N LYS A 114 10.59 -1.83 -10.01
CA LYS A 114 10.04 -3.18 -9.96
C LYS A 114 10.50 -3.83 -8.67
N THR A 115 9.55 -4.22 -7.80
CA THR A 115 9.88 -4.95 -6.58
C THR A 115 10.25 -6.38 -6.89
N SER A 116 11.10 -6.98 -6.07
CA SER A 116 11.30 -8.43 -6.08
C SER A 116 10.14 -9.12 -5.38
N PRO A 117 9.83 -10.39 -5.74
CA PRO A 117 8.96 -11.21 -4.92
C PRO A 117 9.56 -11.38 -3.53
N GLY A 118 8.72 -11.44 -2.49
CA GLY A 118 9.22 -11.53 -1.13
C GLY A 118 8.20 -11.98 -0.11
N TYR A 119 8.70 -12.29 1.08
CA TYR A 119 7.90 -12.67 2.24
C TYR A 119 7.73 -11.47 3.16
N PHE A 120 6.54 -11.28 3.65
CA PHE A 120 6.19 -10.14 4.47
C PHE A 120 5.28 -10.56 5.62
N MET A 121 5.50 -9.96 6.78
CA MET A 121 4.54 -10.06 7.86
C MET A 121 3.73 -8.77 7.94
N ALA A 122 2.42 -8.91 8.05
CA ALA A 122 1.45 -7.82 8.06
C ALA A 122 0.58 -7.88 9.31
N ILE A 123 0.24 -6.71 9.87
CA ILE A 123 -0.81 -6.55 10.87
C ILE A 123 -1.82 -5.51 10.39
N ARG A 124 -3.12 -5.84 10.48
CA ARG A 124 -4.21 -4.98 10.02
C ARG A 124 -4.81 -4.18 11.17
N PHE A 125 -5.22 -2.93 10.89
CA PHE A 125 -5.97 -2.11 11.85
C PHE A 125 -6.94 -1.15 11.17
N GLY A 126 -7.97 -0.76 11.94
CA GLY A 126 -9.05 0.12 11.48
C GLY A 126 -8.88 1.59 11.88
N GLY A 127 -9.77 2.44 11.32
CA GLY A 127 -9.81 3.88 11.60
C GLY A 127 -8.70 4.67 10.92
N TYR A 128 -8.47 5.92 11.35
CA TYR A 128 -7.38 6.74 10.83
C TYR A 128 -6.03 6.29 11.41
N SER A 129 -4.98 6.35 10.59
CA SER A 129 -3.62 6.00 10.95
C SER A 129 -2.91 7.18 11.64
N SER A 130 -3.21 7.43 12.93
CA SER A 130 -2.44 8.38 13.72
C SER A 130 -1.04 7.85 14.02
N ALA A 131 -0.10 8.73 14.37
CA ALA A 131 1.27 8.35 14.71
C ALA A 131 1.30 7.33 15.88
N GLU A 132 0.43 7.51 16.88
CA GLU A 132 0.32 6.62 18.04
C GLU A 132 -0.16 5.23 17.64
N LYS A 133 -1.18 5.16 16.75
CA LYS A 133 -1.67 3.87 16.23
C LYS A 133 -0.60 3.16 15.41
N VAL A 134 0.07 3.88 14.51
CA VAL A 134 1.15 3.32 13.70
C VAL A 134 2.26 2.77 14.61
N ALA A 135 2.67 3.52 15.64
CA ALA A 135 3.68 3.07 16.61
C ALA A 135 3.20 1.82 17.37
N PHE A 136 1.96 1.83 17.87
CA PHE A 136 1.37 0.71 18.60
C PHE A 136 1.34 -0.58 17.78
N TYR A 137 0.79 -0.54 16.55
CA TYR A 137 0.70 -1.72 15.70
C TYR A 137 2.06 -2.16 15.17
N THR A 138 3.00 -1.22 14.95
CA THR A 138 4.38 -1.56 14.61
C THR A 138 5.05 -2.32 15.75
N GLN A 139 4.88 -1.89 16.99
CA GLN A 139 5.45 -2.59 18.14
C GLN A 139 4.83 -3.97 18.32
N LYS A 140 3.51 -4.09 18.13
CA LYS A 140 2.81 -5.37 18.21
C LYS A 140 3.32 -6.36 17.16
N LEU A 141 3.46 -5.92 15.92
CA LEU A 141 4.02 -6.72 14.83
C LEU A 141 5.46 -7.16 15.15
N ARG A 142 6.28 -6.27 15.70
CA ARG A 142 7.67 -6.61 16.10
C ARG A 142 7.72 -7.65 17.22
N SER A 143 6.80 -7.59 18.18
CA SER A 143 6.70 -8.60 19.23
C SER A 143 6.38 -9.98 18.68
N THR A 144 5.43 -10.06 17.71
CA THR A 144 5.11 -11.31 17.03
C THR A 144 6.28 -11.82 16.20
N LEU A 145 6.96 -10.95 15.44
CA LEU A 145 8.16 -11.32 14.68
C LEU A 145 9.24 -11.93 15.59
N ALA A 146 9.47 -11.33 16.75
CA ALA A 146 10.47 -11.82 17.69
C ALA A 146 10.06 -13.15 18.33
N SER A 147 8.78 -13.32 18.73
CA SER A 147 8.29 -14.58 19.32
C SER A 147 8.27 -15.73 18.32
N GLU A 148 8.01 -15.45 17.05
CA GLU A 148 7.98 -16.44 15.97
C GLU A 148 9.36 -16.66 15.30
N GLY A 149 10.39 -15.93 15.73
CA GLY A 149 11.77 -16.11 15.26
C GLY A 149 12.03 -15.59 13.83
N TYR A 150 11.25 -14.63 13.34
CA TYR A 150 11.46 -14.04 12.02
C TYR A 150 12.46 -12.89 12.04
N ASN A 151 13.44 -12.95 11.13
CA ASN A 151 14.36 -11.85 10.85
C ASN A 151 13.72 -10.86 9.87
N THR A 152 13.85 -9.56 10.15
CA THR A 152 13.33 -8.51 9.27
C THR A 152 14.36 -8.00 8.28
N LYS A 153 13.90 -7.65 7.07
CA LYS A 153 14.68 -6.98 6.02
C LYS A 153 14.16 -5.56 5.85
N GLY A 154 14.74 -4.60 6.55
CA GLY A 154 14.37 -3.20 6.40
C GLY A 154 13.33 -2.68 7.40
N ALA A 155 12.86 -1.47 7.15
CA ALA A 155 11.91 -0.77 8.01
C ALA A 155 10.46 -1.12 7.66
N PRO A 156 9.56 -1.14 8.66
CA PRO A 156 8.12 -1.29 8.41
C PRO A 156 7.56 -0.16 7.55
N ALA A 157 6.61 -0.51 6.68
CA ALA A 157 5.83 0.43 5.90
C ALA A 157 4.36 0.45 6.39
N LEU A 158 3.76 1.63 6.38
CA LEU A 158 2.31 1.81 6.54
C LEU A 158 1.65 1.68 5.18
N LEU A 159 0.63 0.84 5.08
CA LEU A 159 -0.21 0.64 3.91
C LEU A 159 -1.58 1.22 4.15
N SER A 160 -2.03 2.13 3.28
CA SER A 160 -3.37 2.71 3.33
C SER A 160 -4.20 2.24 2.14
N TYR A 161 -5.39 1.70 2.41
CA TYR A 161 -6.29 1.15 1.39
C TYR A 161 -7.45 2.08 1.04
N ASP A 162 -7.68 3.10 1.85
CA ASP A 162 -8.88 3.91 1.75
C ASP A 162 -8.58 5.39 1.52
N ALA A 163 -9.44 6.04 0.75
CA ALA A 163 -9.37 7.48 0.52
C ALA A 163 -9.49 8.28 1.83
N PRO A 164 -8.88 9.48 1.93
CA PRO A 164 -8.88 10.27 3.16
C PRO A 164 -10.26 10.63 3.69
N TYR A 165 -11.25 10.82 2.81
CA TYR A 165 -12.62 11.18 3.16
C TYR A 165 -13.48 10.01 3.66
N LYS A 166 -13.03 8.76 3.49
CA LYS A 166 -13.73 7.58 4.03
C LYS A 166 -13.50 7.52 5.55
N PHE A 167 -14.56 7.65 6.34
CA PHE A 167 -14.46 7.72 7.81
C PHE A 167 -14.84 6.41 8.52
N TYR A 168 -15.49 5.47 7.84
CA TYR A 168 -15.93 4.19 8.40
C TYR A 168 -15.23 3.02 7.75
N ASN A 169 -15.09 1.92 8.50
CA ASN A 169 -14.56 0.64 8.02
C ASN A 169 -13.25 0.78 7.22
N ARG A 170 -12.32 1.63 7.72
CA ARG A 170 -11.03 1.86 7.08
C ARG A 170 -10.11 0.67 7.31
N ARG A 171 -9.31 0.36 6.28
CA ARG A 171 -8.24 -0.63 6.34
C ARG A 171 -6.89 0.07 6.24
N ASN A 172 -6.05 -0.17 7.24
CA ASN A 172 -4.62 0.15 7.19
C ASN A 172 -3.84 -1.09 7.63
N GLU A 173 -2.58 -1.18 7.25
CA GLU A 173 -1.69 -2.26 7.67
C GLU A 173 -0.30 -1.72 7.96
N ILE A 174 0.41 -2.37 8.87
CA ILE A 174 1.87 -2.29 8.96
C ILE A 174 2.40 -3.54 8.28
N LEU A 175 3.31 -3.34 7.34
CA LEU A 175 3.96 -4.40 6.57
C LEU A 175 5.48 -4.32 6.80
N VAL A 176 6.11 -5.47 7.02
CA VAL A 176 7.57 -5.56 7.10
C VAL A 176 8.05 -6.76 6.30
N GLU A 177 9.10 -6.57 5.52
CA GLU A 177 9.75 -7.67 4.80
C GLU A 177 10.51 -8.55 5.78
N VAL A 178 10.40 -9.87 5.60
CA VAL A 178 11.08 -10.88 6.41
C VAL A 178 11.95 -11.78 5.53
N GLU A 179 12.90 -12.47 6.15
CA GLU A 179 13.62 -13.54 5.47
C GLU A 179 12.67 -14.68 5.09
N ARG A 180 13.02 -15.44 4.07
CA ARG A 180 12.27 -16.63 3.69
C ARG A 180 12.12 -17.55 4.90
N PRO A 181 10.90 -18.02 5.24
CA PRO A 181 10.73 -18.96 6.32
C PRO A 181 11.53 -20.25 6.07
N ASN A 182 12.22 -20.74 7.09
CA ASN A 182 12.94 -22.00 7.00
C ASN A 182 11.94 -23.15 6.82
N GLY A 183 12.10 -23.98 5.79
CA GLY A 183 11.29 -25.19 5.59
C GLY A 183 10.18 -25.11 4.54
N GLN A 184 10.10 -24.06 3.75
CA GLN A 184 9.25 -23.98 2.56
C GLN A 184 10.13 -24.02 1.29
N ASP A 185 10.46 -25.23 0.85
CA ASP A 185 11.02 -25.54 -0.48
C ASP A 185 9.89 -25.87 -1.46
#